data_862c098fe910eb3886dad172319d7c57
#
_entry.id   862c098fe910eb3886dad172319d7c57
#
_cell.length_a   1.000
_cell.length_b   1.000
_cell.length_c   1.000
_cell.angle_alpha   90.00
_cell.angle_beta   90.00
_cell.angle_gamma   90.00
#
_symmetry.space_group_name_H-M   'P 1'
#
loop_
_entity.id
_entity.type
_entity.pdbx_description
1 polymer ?
#
loop_
_entity_poly.entity_id
_entity_poly.type
_entity_poly.pdbx_seq_one_letter_code
_entity_poly.pdbx_strand_id
1 'polypeptide(L)'
;MSIVWKDFTLTIPIKVKKIISVKIVQKCNEHAVAKITVLLEQGQNLEDIYAMNEKTSIVLHNKNSDKKPILFSGILMGLNVSVQHDMCIAELVVKSHSISMDLKKKRRSFQYEKNLYQSIFQQILETDYQGDFIDTISKAKAQERVIIQYDETDWEFLLRLASQLNTIIIPDVLSNKPKIWIGLPQGEKHKQEVCHYQVIRQTDDYMFQMCNGKEKGLLDFTYLQIETQQDYEMGDTILCQGFYFVIAEKEMALERGKMVFRYKLCKKEGIFTNIYYNTVFRGLSIDGKVLDVKEDCLKVHLSIDEKQEIEKCHWFQYNTPYTTEGQTGFYVMPQVGDSVKLYSPKEDESQAYIKTVNRTDGNINGKTKDVATKRFGTIHKREMVLSPTSIDFIAAEEKSSMNMNDCDGITLTGSVGIKINTENLMRFEAEKIIIQGSDRIMATTPKANVIVDEIMHFKA
;
A
#
# COMPACT_ATOMS: atom_id res chain seq x y z
N MET A 1 22.45 21.83 35.72
CA MET A 1 21.84 21.47 37.02
C MET A 1 21.25 20.09 36.93
N SER A 2 21.44 19.22 37.93
CA SER A 2 20.79 17.91 37.95
C SER A 2 19.30 18.06 38.21
N ILE A 3 18.45 17.46 37.37
CA ILE A 3 16.99 17.48 37.54
C ILE A 3 16.64 16.55 38.69
N VAL A 4 15.87 17.01 39.65
CA VAL A 4 15.48 16.25 40.86
C VAL A 4 13.96 16.02 40.89
N TRP A 5 13.49 15.04 41.65
CA TRP A 5 12.08 14.65 41.70
C TRP A 5 11.08 15.78 42.00
N LYS A 6 11.50 16.85 42.73
CA LYS A 6 10.66 17.99 43.04
C LYS A 6 10.38 18.91 41.86
N ASP A 7 11.16 18.74 40.80
CA ASP A 7 11.07 19.57 39.59
C ASP A 7 9.98 19.11 38.66
N PHE A 8 9.40 17.91 38.92
CA PHE A 8 8.39 17.31 38.05
C PHE A 8 6.97 17.66 38.49
N THR A 9 6.13 17.88 37.48
CA THR A 9 4.66 17.87 37.61
C THR A 9 4.05 17.02 36.51
N LEU A 10 2.95 16.34 36.85
CA LEU A 10 2.20 15.54 35.92
C LEU A 10 0.83 16.17 35.73
N THR A 11 0.49 16.50 34.47
CA THR A 11 -0.86 16.91 34.11
C THR A 11 -1.64 15.64 33.76
N ILE A 12 -2.61 15.30 34.57
CA ILE A 12 -3.48 14.14 34.49
C ILE A 12 -4.81 14.45 35.20
N PRO A 13 -5.96 13.84 34.83
CA PRO A 13 -7.26 14.14 35.45
C PRO A 13 -7.36 13.78 36.94
N ILE A 14 -6.50 12.93 37.46
CA ILE A 14 -6.47 12.51 38.89
C ILE A 14 -5.48 13.34 39.71
N LYS A 15 -5.72 13.46 41.00
CA LYS A 15 -4.85 14.26 41.91
C LYS A 15 -3.64 13.45 42.38
N VAL A 16 -2.47 13.90 41.94
CA VAL A 16 -1.19 13.27 42.25
C VAL A 16 -0.53 13.97 43.46
N LYS A 17 -0.29 13.21 44.52
CA LYS A 17 0.43 13.64 45.69
C LYS A 17 1.96 13.72 45.46
N LYS A 18 2.47 12.66 44.77
CA LYS A 18 3.93 12.54 44.53
C LYS A 18 4.20 11.61 43.34
N ILE A 19 5.18 11.98 42.53
CA ILE A 19 5.75 11.08 41.52
C ILE A 19 6.82 10.21 42.19
N ILE A 20 6.66 8.88 42.13
CA ILE A 20 7.55 7.90 42.74
C ILE A 20 8.67 7.52 41.76
N SER A 21 8.30 7.16 40.54
CA SER A 21 9.26 6.81 39.49
C SER A 21 8.80 7.31 38.12
N VAL A 22 9.77 7.58 37.28
CA VAL A 22 9.57 7.93 35.85
C VAL A 22 10.60 7.17 35.06
N LYS A 23 10.18 6.51 34.00
CA LYS A 23 11.07 5.92 32.99
C LYS A 23 10.49 6.23 31.63
N ILE A 24 11.23 6.97 30.78
CA ILE A 24 10.85 7.32 29.41
C ILE A 24 11.87 6.71 28.48
N VAL A 25 11.40 6.00 27.46
CA VAL A 25 12.24 5.37 26.43
C VAL A 25 11.79 5.86 25.07
N GLN A 26 12.74 6.38 24.30
CA GLN A 26 12.56 6.82 22.92
C GLN A 26 13.57 6.10 22.04
N LYS A 27 13.06 5.41 20.99
CA LYS A 27 13.85 4.66 20.03
C LYS A 27 13.43 4.97 18.61
N CYS A 28 14.34 4.71 17.68
CA CYS A 28 14.03 4.74 16.26
C CYS A 28 13.02 3.66 15.90
N ASN A 29 12.05 3.98 15.05
CA ASN A 29 11.03 3.08 14.52
C ASN A 29 10.05 2.50 15.58
N GLU A 30 10.07 2.99 16.81
CA GLU A 30 9.16 2.59 17.88
C GLU A 30 8.43 3.80 18.45
N HIS A 31 7.20 3.61 18.93
CA HIS A 31 6.52 4.64 19.73
C HIS A 31 7.29 4.86 21.03
N ALA A 32 7.50 6.11 21.39
CA ALA A 32 8.10 6.41 22.68
C ALA A 32 7.16 6.02 23.83
N VAL A 33 7.70 5.48 24.90
CA VAL A 33 6.94 4.96 26.03
C VAL A 33 7.42 5.63 27.32
N ALA A 34 6.47 6.16 28.10
CA ALA A 34 6.71 6.62 29.47
C ALA A 34 5.99 5.67 30.45
N LYS A 35 6.72 5.12 31.42
CA LYS A 35 6.19 4.42 32.60
C LYS A 35 6.33 5.31 33.81
N ILE A 36 5.22 5.68 34.42
CA ILE A 36 5.18 6.65 35.51
C ILE A 36 4.43 6.02 36.69
N THR A 37 5.07 5.97 37.84
CA THR A 37 4.42 5.53 39.07
C THR A 37 4.18 6.73 39.98
N VAL A 38 2.96 6.89 40.43
CA VAL A 38 2.55 8.03 41.26
C VAL A 38 1.83 7.57 42.51
N LEU A 39 2.01 8.29 43.59
CA LEU A 39 1.18 8.23 44.78
C LEU A 39 0.04 9.23 44.61
N LEU A 40 -1.20 8.76 44.75
CA LEU A 40 -2.39 9.62 44.66
C LEU A 40 -2.73 10.27 45.99
N GLU A 41 -3.51 11.35 45.96
CA GLU A 41 -4.06 11.95 47.18
C GLU A 41 -5.11 11.04 47.81
N GLN A 42 -5.25 11.14 49.14
CA GLN A 42 -6.32 10.41 49.88
C GLN A 42 -7.70 10.92 49.47
N GLY A 43 -8.67 10.01 49.38
CA GLY A 43 -10.04 10.35 49.00
C GLY A 43 -10.22 10.54 47.51
N GLN A 44 -9.31 10.02 46.66
CA GLN A 44 -9.48 10.00 45.21
C GLN A 44 -10.76 9.27 44.84
N ASN A 45 -11.63 9.89 44.04
CA ASN A 45 -12.84 9.24 43.56
C ASN A 45 -12.48 8.19 42.51
N LEU A 46 -13.01 6.98 42.68
CA LEU A 46 -12.83 5.90 41.68
C LEU A 46 -13.44 6.26 40.31
N GLU A 47 -14.48 7.09 40.31
CA GLU A 47 -15.09 7.57 39.07
C GLU A 47 -14.09 8.35 38.20
N ASP A 48 -13.23 9.18 38.80
CA ASP A 48 -12.19 9.92 38.07
C ASP A 48 -11.16 8.98 37.43
N ILE A 49 -10.88 7.86 38.09
CA ILE A 49 -9.99 6.81 37.58
C ILE A 49 -10.65 6.08 36.39
N TYR A 50 -11.92 5.71 36.53
CA TYR A 50 -12.66 5.05 35.45
C TYR A 50 -12.98 5.95 34.25
N ALA A 51 -13.02 7.27 34.44
CA ALA A 51 -13.23 8.24 33.37
C ALA A 51 -11.99 8.40 32.46
N MET A 52 -10.80 7.95 32.89
CA MET A 52 -9.60 7.98 32.06
C MET A 52 -9.68 6.91 30.95
N ASN A 53 -9.49 7.32 29.73
CA ASN A 53 -9.63 6.50 28.54
C ASN A 53 -8.53 6.78 27.50
N GLU A 54 -8.66 6.23 26.31
CA GLU A 54 -7.74 6.37 25.20
C GLU A 54 -7.57 7.81 24.67
N LYS A 55 -8.42 8.76 25.10
CA LYS A 55 -8.30 10.21 24.79
C LYS A 55 -7.59 10.98 25.88
N THR A 56 -7.28 10.33 27.00
CA THR A 56 -6.62 10.97 28.12
C THR A 56 -5.17 11.27 27.76
N SER A 57 -4.87 12.54 27.54
CA SER A 57 -3.50 13.02 27.34
C SER A 57 -2.82 13.25 28.68
N ILE A 58 -1.58 12.77 28.79
CA ILE A 58 -0.74 12.90 29.97
C ILE A 58 0.49 13.68 29.59
N VAL A 59 0.80 14.75 30.37
CA VAL A 59 1.98 15.58 30.13
C VAL A 59 2.84 15.62 31.39
N LEU A 60 4.10 15.24 31.23
CA LEU A 60 5.12 15.36 32.27
C LEU A 60 5.92 16.64 32.05
N HIS A 61 5.90 17.53 33.04
CA HIS A 61 6.58 18.81 33.01
C HIS A 61 7.81 18.84 33.89
N ASN A 62 8.80 19.64 33.47
CA ASN A 62 9.94 20.07 34.28
C ASN A 62 9.77 21.56 34.66
N LYS A 63 9.47 21.81 35.92
CA LYS A 63 9.21 23.19 36.44
C LYS A 63 10.43 24.12 36.40
N ASN A 64 11.63 23.56 36.45
CA ASN A 64 12.86 24.31 36.59
C ASN A 64 13.59 24.54 35.26
N SER A 65 12.93 24.27 34.14
CA SER A 65 13.52 24.49 32.83
C SER A 65 12.63 25.35 31.93
N ASP A 66 12.99 26.60 31.78
CA ASP A 66 12.33 27.51 30.82
C ASP A 66 12.52 27.04 29.36
N LYS A 67 13.65 26.36 29.07
CA LYS A 67 13.98 25.89 27.73
C LYS A 67 13.25 24.61 27.35
N LYS A 68 12.99 23.72 28.30
CA LYS A 68 12.32 22.41 28.10
C LYS A 68 11.28 22.19 29.20
N PRO A 69 10.16 22.92 29.18
CA PRO A 69 9.13 22.78 30.21
C PRO A 69 8.38 21.44 30.13
N ILE A 70 8.34 20.79 28.97
CA ILE A 70 7.73 19.47 28.72
C ILE A 70 8.84 18.46 28.54
N LEU A 71 8.74 17.31 29.24
CA LEU A 71 9.64 16.17 29.07
C LEU A 71 8.99 15.05 28.26
N PHE A 72 7.69 14.89 28.38
CA PHE A 72 6.93 13.90 27.66
C PHE A 72 5.46 14.31 27.57
N SER A 73 4.87 14.10 26.40
CA SER A 73 3.44 14.21 26.12
C SER A 73 2.97 12.97 25.40
N GLY A 74 1.87 12.37 25.85
CA GLY A 74 1.37 11.16 25.23
C GLY A 74 -0.03 10.76 25.69
N ILE A 75 -0.47 9.61 25.22
CA ILE A 75 -1.79 9.03 25.43
C ILE A 75 -1.67 7.89 26.45
N LEU A 76 -2.60 7.81 27.39
CA LEU A 76 -2.68 6.72 28.37
C LEU A 76 -3.04 5.41 27.65
N MET A 77 -2.16 4.42 27.76
CA MET A 77 -2.35 3.10 27.17
C MET A 77 -2.60 2.01 28.22
N GLY A 78 -2.20 2.27 29.45
CA GLY A 78 -2.40 1.34 30.56
C GLY A 78 -2.41 2.07 31.90
N LEU A 79 -3.29 1.62 32.76
CA LEU A 79 -3.43 2.11 34.13
C LEU A 79 -3.60 0.93 35.07
N ASN A 80 -2.74 0.85 36.07
CA ASN A 80 -2.87 -0.11 37.18
C ASN A 80 -2.90 0.69 38.49
N VAL A 81 -3.97 0.53 39.25
CA VAL A 81 -4.13 1.23 40.54
C VAL A 81 -4.20 0.18 41.66
N SER A 82 -3.27 0.30 42.58
CA SER A 82 -3.23 -0.53 43.81
C SER A 82 -3.51 0.30 45.03
N VAL A 83 -4.42 -0.20 45.87
CA VAL A 83 -4.79 0.42 47.15
C VAL A 83 -4.30 -0.49 48.24
N GLN A 84 -3.39 0.00 49.09
CA GLN A 84 -2.88 -0.71 50.25
C GLN A 84 -2.99 0.18 51.48
N HIS A 85 -3.86 -0.16 52.41
CA HIS A 85 -4.22 0.66 53.57
C HIS A 85 -4.69 2.05 53.07
N ASP A 86 -4.04 3.12 53.55
CA ASP A 86 -4.36 4.51 53.17
C ASP A 86 -3.54 5.03 51.95
N MET A 87 -2.77 4.16 51.31
CA MET A 87 -1.94 4.53 50.16
C MET A 87 -2.57 4.01 48.85
N CYS A 88 -2.75 4.92 47.92
CA CYS A 88 -3.21 4.62 46.57
C CYS A 88 -2.08 4.91 45.57
N ILE A 89 -1.55 3.87 44.92
CA ILE A 89 -0.46 3.94 43.97
C ILE A 89 -1.01 3.63 42.60
N ALA A 90 -0.73 4.53 41.61
CA ALA A 90 -1.08 4.33 40.23
C ALA A 90 0.17 4.16 39.36
N GLU A 91 0.17 3.14 38.53
CA GLU A 91 1.16 2.87 37.50
C GLU A 91 0.56 3.19 36.13
N LEU A 92 1.18 4.12 35.42
CA LEU A 92 0.72 4.64 34.13
C LEU A 92 1.67 4.17 33.04
N VAL A 93 1.12 3.62 31.97
CA VAL A 93 1.84 3.36 30.74
C VAL A 93 1.31 4.34 29.70
N VAL A 94 2.17 5.25 29.26
CA VAL A 94 1.83 6.33 28.33
C VAL A 94 2.68 6.16 27.07
N LYS A 95 2.08 6.25 25.88
CA LYS A 95 2.80 6.25 24.60
C LYS A 95 2.71 7.61 23.97
N SER A 96 3.74 8.00 23.20
CA SER A 96 3.72 9.21 22.37
C SER A 96 2.48 9.28 21.48
N HIS A 97 2.06 10.47 21.10
CA HIS A 97 0.85 10.68 20.28
C HIS A 97 0.89 9.96 18.93
N SER A 98 2.06 9.53 18.46
CA SER A 98 2.23 8.69 17.27
C SER A 98 1.45 7.36 17.34
N ILE A 99 1.10 6.88 18.56
CA ILE A 99 0.29 5.65 18.73
C ILE A 99 -1.08 5.74 18.05
N SER A 100 -1.64 6.94 17.92
CA SER A 100 -2.94 7.11 17.24
C SER A 100 -2.93 6.64 15.78
N MET A 101 -1.76 6.65 15.15
CA MET A 101 -1.57 6.14 13.77
C MET A 101 -1.47 4.62 13.70
N ASP A 102 -1.35 3.93 14.84
CA ASP A 102 -1.16 2.47 14.94
C ASP A 102 -2.39 1.72 15.47
N LEU A 103 -3.56 2.36 15.48
CA LEU A 103 -4.78 1.79 16.04
C LEU A 103 -5.71 1.17 14.99
N LYS A 104 -5.73 1.71 13.78
CA LYS A 104 -6.67 1.31 12.73
C LYS A 104 -5.95 0.92 11.45
N LYS A 105 -6.21 -0.28 10.97
CA LYS A 105 -5.76 -0.74 9.66
C LYS A 105 -6.55 -0.07 8.56
N LYS A 106 -5.86 0.32 7.49
CA LYS A 106 -6.44 1.00 6.34
C LYS A 106 -6.13 0.26 5.04
N ARG A 107 -6.91 0.59 4.01
CA ARG A 107 -6.74 0.13 2.63
C ARG A 107 -6.89 1.34 1.73
N ARG A 108 -5.86 1.63 0.92
CA ARG A 108 -5.85 2.70 -0.09
C ARG A 108 -4.67 2.53 -1.03
N SER A 109 -4.72 3.14 -2.21
CA SER A 109 -3.60 3.14 -3.14
C SER A 109 -3.11 4.55 -3.47
N PHE A 110 -1.83 4.64 -3.79
CA PHE A 110 -1.17 5.84 -4.29
C PHE A 110 -0.63 5.48 -5.67
N GLN A 111 -1.45 5.72 -6.72
CA GLN A 111 -1.15 5.26 -8.06
C GLN A 111 -0.35 6.26 -8.90
N TYR A 112 -0.32 7.53 -8.51
CA TYR A 112 0.36 8.57 -9.28
C TYR A 112 1.87 8.52 -9.08
N GLU A 113 2.60 7.91 -10.01
CA GLU A 113 4.05 7.68 -9.94
C GLU A 113 4.88 8.96 -9.77
N LYS A 114 4.39 10.09 -10.25
CA LYS A 114 5.05 11.40 -10.06
C LYS A 114 4.74 12.04 -8.72
N ASN A 115 3.93 11.40 -7.88
CA ASN A 115 3.65 11.88 -6.54
C ASN A 115 4.92 11.83 -5.69
N LEU A 116 5.12 12.85 -4.86
CA LEU A 116 6.27 12.87 -3.96
C LEU A 116 5.96 12.07 -2.70
N TYR A 117 6.94 11.38 -2.14
CA TYR A 117 6.81 10.76 -0.82
C TYR A 117 6.32 11.74 0.23
N GLN A 118 6.81 12.99 0.17
CA GLN A 118 6.36 14.06 1.04
C GLN A 118 4.85 14.29 0.99
N SER A 119 4.22 14.20 -0.18
CA SER A 119 2.75 14.34 -0.31
C SER A 119 1.99 13.19 0.35
N ILE A 120 2.55 11.98 0.33
CA ILE A 120 1.97 10.84 1.04
C ILE A 120 2.07 11.06 2.55
N PHE A 121 3.23 11.50 3.04
CA PHE A 121 3.43 11.82 4.47
C PHE A 121 2.50 12.94 4.92
N GLN A 122 2.35 13.99 4.11
CA GLN A 122 1.46 15.11 4.36
C GLN A 122 -0.02 14.66 4.44
N GLN A 123 -0.47 13.86 3.50
CA GLN A 123 -1.82 13.30 3.53
C GLN A 123 -2.08 12.51 4.80
N ILE A 124 -1.15 11.65 5.21
CA ILE A 124 -1.31 10.83 6.40
C ILE A 124 -1.26 11.69 7.65
N LEU A 125 -0.20 12.47 7.84
CA LEU A 125 0.03 13.15 9.11
C LEU A 125 -0.81 14.41 9.30
N GLU A 126 -0.83 15.29 8.30
CA GLU A 126 -1.53 16.58 8.43
C GLU A 126 -3.04 16.41 8.19
N THR A 127 -3.44 15.68 7.14
CA THR A 127 -4.86 15.56 6.77
C THR A 127 -5.60 14.57 7.66
N ASP A 128 -5.07 13.34 7.83
CA ASP A 128 -5.79 12.29 8.57
C ASP A 128 -5.72 12.49 10.09
N TYR A 129 -4.60 13.02 10.62
CA TYR A 129 -4.37 13.10 12.07
C TYR A 129 -4.16 14.52 12.60
N GLN A 130 -4.20 15.55 11.75
CA GLN A 130 -3.90 16.95 12.13
C GLN A 130 -2.53 17.08 12.82
N GLY A 131 -1.64 16.17 12.48
CA GLY A 131 -0.29 16.03 13.00
C GLY A 131 0.71 16.94 12.28
N ASP A 132 2.00 16.57 12.42
CA ASP A 132 3.10 17.28 11.78
C ASP A 132 4.25 16.31 11.48
N PHE A 133 5.12 16.65 10.54
CA PHE A 133 6.31 15.87 10.27
C PHE A 133 7.47 16.72 9.81
N ILE A 134 8.67 16.24 10.03
CA ILE A 134 9.90 16.86 9.53
C ILE A 134 10.62 15.81 8.71
N ASP A 135 10.72 16.06 7.40
CA ASP A 135 11.36 15.16 6.44
C ASP A 135 12.78 15.68 6.12
N THR A 136 13.77 14.88 6.46
CA THR A 136 15.19 15.20 6.22
C THR A 136 15.79 14.40 5.05
N ILE A 137 15.03 13.48 4.45
CA ILE A 137 15.54 12.46 3.49
C ILE A 137 14.85 12.52 2.13
N SER A 138 13.49 12.47 2.09
CA SER A 138 12.79 12.25 0.83
C SER A 138 12.79 13.46 -0.09
N LYS A 139 12.83 14.67 0.49
CA LYS A 139 12.84 15.96 -0.22
C LYS A 139 11.93 15.93 -1.47
N ALA A 140 12.49 15.99 -2.66
CA ALA A 140 11.75 15.95 -3.92
C ALA A 140 11.71 14.55 -4.58
N LYS A 141 11.88 13.47 -3.82
CA LYS A 141 11.88 12.11 -4.39
C LYS A 141 10.46 11.68 -4.74
N ALA A 142 10.25 11.34 -6.01
CA ALA A 142 9.00 10.74 -6.50
C ALA A 142 8.91 9.27 -6.10
N GLN A 143 7.69 8.75 -6.02
CA GLN A 143 7.48 7.33 -5.67
C GLN A 143 7.88 6.36 -6.80
N GLU A 144 7.85 6.78 -8.06
CA GLU A 144 8.27 6.03 -9.27
C GLU A 144 7.55 4.70 -9.52
N ARG A 145 6.61 4.33 -8.68
CA ARG A 145 5.84 3.08 -8.71
C ARG A 145 4.52 3.23 -7.98
N VAL A 146 3.59 2.31 -8.22
CA VAL A 146 2.38 2.22 -7.40
C VAL A 146 2.75 1.82 -5.97
N ILE A 147 2.12 2.47 -4.99
CA ILE A 147 2.23 2.13 -3.57
C ILE A 147 0.83 1.82 -3.05
N ILE A 148 0.67 0.71 -2.36
CA ILE A 148 -0.63 0.28 -1.85
C ILE A 148 -0.50 -0.01 -0.36
N GLN A 149 -1.31 0.64 0.46
CA GLN A 149 -1.53 0.29 1.86
C GLN A 149 -2.68 -0.71 1.92
N TYR A 150 -2.47 -1.88 2.50
CA TYR A 150 -3.50 -2.90 2.59
C TYR A 150 -3.40 -3.67 3.91
N ASP A 151 -4.44 -3.57 4.74
CA ASP A 151 -4.49 -4.14 6.09
C ASP A 151 -3.28 -3.78 6.97
N GLU A 152 -2.71 -2.61 6.73
CA GLU A 152 -1.66 -1.99 7.55
C GLU A 152 -2.23 -0.79 8.30
N THR A 153 -1.72 -0.53 9.50
CA THR A 153 -1.92 0.76 10.17
C THR A 153 -1.12 1.84 9.44
N ASP A 154 -1.43 3.11 9.71
CA ASP A 154 -0.64 4.19 9.11
C ASP A 154 0.79 4.22 9.65
N TRP A 155 1.01 3.78 10.88
CA TRP A 155 2.34 3.65 11.45
C TRP A 155 3.15 2.55 10.76
N GLU A 156 2.61 1.36 10.61
CA GLU A 156 3.24 0.25 9.87
C GLU A 156 3.56 0.65 8.42
N PHE A 157 2.62 1.35 7.77
CA PHE A 157 2.80 1.84 6.40
C PHE A 157 3.92 2.89 6.31
N LEU A 158 3.98 3.86 7.22
CA LEU A 158 5.05 4.86 7.26
C LEU A 158 6.41 4.23 7.51
N LEU A 159 6.50 3.24 8.41
CA LEU A 159 7.74 2.46 8.64
C LEU A 159 8.19 1.74 7.36
N ARG A 160 7.26 1.14 6.63
CA ARG A 160 7.55 0.47 5.36
C ARG A 160 8.07 1.46 4.32
N LEU A 161 7.43 2.62 4.17
CA LEU A 161 7.91 3.68 3.27
C LEU A 161 9.29 4.20 3.67
N ALA A 162 9.52 4.45 4.95
CA ALA A 162 10.82 4.87 5.47
C ALA A 162 11.91 3.83 5.17
N SER A 163 11.59 2.53 5.31
CA SER A 163 12.52 1.45 5.00
C SER A 163 12.92 1.42 3.53
N GLN A 164 11.99 1.70 2.62
CA GLN A 164 12.24 1.80 1.18
C GLN A 164 13.11 3.03 0.82
N LEU A 165 13.05 4.07 1.66
CA LEU A 165 13.94 5.23 1.57
C LEU A 165 15.28 5.00 2.29
N ASN A 166 15.52 3.80 2.84
CA ASN A 166 16.68 3.46 3.68
C ASN A 166 16.85 4.42 4.86
N THR A 167 15.75 4.72 5.54
CA THR A 167 15.73 5.66 6.66
C THR A 167 14.86 5.15 7.81
N ILE A 168 14.80 5.92 8.87
CA ILE A 168 14.08 5.62 10.11
C ILE A 168 13.02 6.67 10.40
N ILE A 169 12.11 6.34 11.32
CA ILE A 169 11.13 7.26 11.90
C ILE A 169 11.45 7.45 13.38
N ILE A 170 11.38 8.67 13.84
CA ILE A 170 11.51 9.02 15.26
C ILE A 170 10.25 9.78 15.70
N PRO A 171 9.47 9.26 16.66
CA PRO A 171 8.32 10.00 17.18
C PRO A 171 8.76 11.18 18.05
N ASP A 172 8.10 12.30 17.91
CA ASP A 172 8.23 13.43 18.83
C ASP A 172 7.54 13.08 20.15
N VAL A 173 8.15 13.48 21.25
CA VAL A 173 7.66 13.20 22.62
C VAL A 173 7.13 14.44 23.34
N LEU A 174 7.23 15.62 22.73
CA LEU A 174 6.88 16.90 23.32
C LEU A 174 5.56 17.45 22.81
N SER A 175 5.15 17.05 21.61
CA SER A 175 3.92 17.49 20.96
C SER A 175 2.68 16.86 21.59
N ASN A 176 1.58 17.58 21.62
CA ASN A 176 0.26 17.10 22.03
C ASN A 176 -0.55 16.45 20.88
N LYS A 177 0.08 16.22 19.73
CA LYS A 177 -0.48 15.58 18.54
C LYS A 177 0.58 14.73 17.86
N PRO A 178 0.19 13.82 16.94
CA PRO A 178 1.15 13.01 16.22
C PRO A 178 2.15 13.89 15.48
N LYS A 179 3.41 13.77 15.85
CA LYS A 179 4.53 14.42 15.17
C LYS A 179 5.69 13.46 15.07
N ILE A 180 6.30 13.38 13.88
CA ILE A 180 7.41 12.47 13.61
C ILE A 180 8.53 13.16 12.82
N TRP A 181 9.71 12.61 12.97
CA TRP A 181 10.85 12.86 12.10
C TRP A 181 10.99 11.69 11.13
N ILE A 182 11.11 12.00 9.84
CA ILE A 182 11.46 11.01 8.79
C ILE A 182 12.92 11.25 8.47
N GLY A 183 13.76 10.33 8.95
CA GLY A 183 15.20 10.50 9.01
C GLY A 183 15.68 11.06 10.35
N LEU A 184 16.99 11.19 10.49
CA LEU A 184 17.59 11.75 11.68
C LEU A 184 17.37 13.27 11.80
N PRO A 185 16.98 13.78 12.97
CA PRO A 185 17.03 15.19 13.26
C PRO A 185 18.45 15.72 13.06
N GLN A 186 18.56 17.00 12.69
CA GLN A 186 19.84 17.71 12.75
C GLN A 186 20.11 18.10 14.20
N GLY A 187 20.80 17.21 14.92
CA GLY A 187 21.17 17.41 16.30
C GLY A 187 22.43 18.27 16.47
N GLU A 188 22.68 18.64 17.69
CA GLU A 188 23.89 19.40 18.09
C GLU A 188 25.12 18.48 18.15
N LYS A 189 26.29 19.10 17.96
CA LYS A 189 27.57 18.41 18.04
C LYS A 189 28.25 18.71 19.37
N HIS A 190 28.24 17.73 20.29
CA HIS A 190 28.85 17.85 21.60
C HIS A 190 30.32 17.45 21.55
N LYS A 191 31.21 18.42 21.90
CA LYS A 191 32.66 18.26 21.81
C LYS A 191 33.29 17.65 23.08
N GLN A 192 32.52 17.57 24.17
CA GLN A 192 33.01 16.96 25.39
C GLN A 192 33.14 15.47 25.20
N GLU A 193 34.34 14.94 25.38
CA GLU A 193 34.62 13.50 25.24
C GLU A 193 34.04 12.70 26.40
N VAL A 194 33.35 11.61 26.07
CA VAL A 194 32.81 10.65 27.04
C VAL A 194 33.82 9.53 27.22
N CYS A 195 34.29 9.33 28.45
CA CYS A 195 35.31 8.35 28.80
C CYS A 195 34.70 7.04 29.35
N HIS A 196 33.45 7.06 29.82
CA HIS A 196 32.78 5.88 30.39
C HIS A 196 31.66 5.41 29.47
N TYR A 197 31.84 4.23 28.87
CA TYR A 197 30.88 3.64 27.93
C TYR A 197 30.96 2.11 27.98
N GLN A 198 29.87 1.47 27.61
CA GLN A 198 29.80 0.04 27.35
C GLN A 198 29.70 -0.17 25.82
N VAL A 199 30.46 -1.15 25.31
CA VAL A 199 30.38 -1.56 23.89
C VAL A 199 29.39 -2.70 23.75
N ILE A 200 28.42 -2.54 22.85
CA ILE A 200 27.45 -3.58 22.48
C ILE A 200 27.63 -3.86 21.01
N ARG A 201 27.77 -5.12 20.63
CA ARG A 201 27.94 -5.54 19.22
C ARG A 201 26.85 -6.52 18.85
N GLN A 202 26.16 -6.25 17.74
CA GLN A 202 25.15 -7.12 17.15
C GLN A 202 25.73 -7.80 15.91
N THR A 203 26.27 -9.00 16.10
CA THR A 203 26.96 -9.76 15.02
C THR A 203 26.01 -10.52 14.13
N ASP A 204 24.85 -10.86 14.61
CA ASP A 204 23.75 -11.50 13.86
C ASP A 204 23.23 -10.60 12.73
N ASP A 205 22.90 -9.36 13.03
CA ASP A 205 22.52 -8.34 12.03
C ASP A 205 23.62 -8.11 11.00
N TYR A 206 24.87 -8.02 11.46
CA TYR A 206 26.04 -7.89 10.57
C TYR A 206 26.12 -9.07 9.59
N MET A 207 26.07 -10.30 10.11
CA MET A 207 26.15 -11.52 9.29
C MET A 207 24.98 -11.58 8.29
N PHE A 208 23.77 -11.25 8.71
CA PHE A 208 22.61 -11.21 7.84
C PHE A 208 22.82 -10.24 6.68
N GLN A 209 23.30 -9.02 6.94
CA GLN A 209 23.53 -8.02 5.90
C GLN A 209 24.64 -8.44 4.93
N MET A 210 25.74 -9.01 5.44
CA MET A 210 26.83 -9.51 4.61
C MET A 210 26.40 -10.66 3.69
N CYS A 211 25.63 -11.62 4.22
CA CYS A 211 25.11 -12.73 3.43
C CYS A 211 24.10 -12.28 2.35
N ASN A 212 23.46 -11.12 2.53
CA ASN A 212 22.52 -10.54 1.56
C ASN A 212 23.15 -9.47 0.65
N GLY A 213 24.49 -9.48 0.53
CA GLY A 213 25.23 -8.68 -0.46
C GLY A 213 25.30 -7.17 -0.16
N LYS A 214 25.09 -6.77 1.10
CA LYS A 214 25.25 -5.38 1.51
C LYS A 214 26.66 -5.14 2.07
N GLU A 215 27.38 -4.20 1.47
CA GLU A 215 28.71 -3.77 1.94
C GLU A 215 28.56 -2.90 3.19
N LYS A 216 28.50 -3.52 4.36
CA LYS A 216 28.50 -2.86 5.67
C LYS A 216 29.68 -3.29 6.50
N GLY A 217 30.25 -2.36 7.25
CA GLY A 217 31.36 -2.65 8.17
C GLY A 217 30.85 -3.18 9.53
N LEU A 218 31.62 -4.02 10.19
CA LEU A 218 31.28 -4.51 11.54
C LEU A 218 31.10 -3.36 12.55
N LEU A 219 31.76 -2.22 12.33
CA LEU A 219 31.61 -1.02 13.17
C LEU A 219 30.22 -0.36 13.04
N ASP A 220 29.49 -0.59 11.96
CA ASP A 220 28.14 -0.06 11.77
C ASP A 220 27.12 -0.79 12.66
N PHE A 221 27.49 -2.01 13.12
CA PHE A 221 26.71 -2.84 14.05
C PHE A 221 27.27 -2.81 15.49
N THR A 222 28.14 -1.83 15.77
CA THR A 222 28.74 -1.62 17.09
C THR A 222 28.12 -0.39 17.71
N TYR A 223 27.51 -0.55 18.85
CA TYR A 223 26.84 0.49 19.62
C TYR A 223 27.61 0.79 20.88
N LEU A 224 27.59 2.04 21.29
CA LEU A 224 28.12 2.46 22.59
C LEU A 224 26.93 2.84 23.49
N GLN A 225 26.94 2.33 24.70
CA GLN A 225 25.97 2.76 25.74
C GLN A 225 26.68 3.62 26.76
N ILE A 226 26.13 4.81 26.99
CA ILE A 226 26.64 5.77 27.97
C ILE A 226 25.54 6.11 29.00
N GLU A 227 25.96 6.47 30.20
CA GLU A 227 25.12 7.00 31.27
C GLU A 227 25.61 8.36 31.71
N THR A 228 24.71 9.35 31.82
CA THR A 228 25.06 10.72 32.15
C THR A 228 23.90 11.45 32.85
N GLN A 229 24.17 12.59 33.45
CA GLN A 229 23.13 13.50 33.94
C GLN A 229 22.80 14.64 32.95
N GLN A 230 23.42 14.66 31.77
CA GLN A 230 23.16 15.66 30.73
C GLN A 230 22.05 15.13 29.80
N ASP A 231 21.12 16.02 29.50
CA ASP A 231 20.02 15.77 28.60
C ASP A 231 20.39 16.14 27.16
N TYR A 232 20.63 15.09 26.35
CA TYR A 232 20.87 15.21 24.91
C TYR A 232 19.61 14.80 24.15
N GLU A 233 19.51 15.24 22.88
CA GLU A 233 18.36 14.91 22.04
C GLU A 233 18.69 13.80 21.03
N MET A 234 17.63 13.13 20.53
CA MET A 234 17.76 12.19 19.43
C MET A 234 18.37 12.88 18.21
N GLY A 235 19.38 12.27 17.60
CA GLY A 235 20.13 12.85 16.48
C GLY A 235 21.33 13.70 16.87
N ASP A 236 21.49 14.07 18.16
CA ASP A 236 22.72 14.70 18.64
C ASP A 236 23.92 13.77 18.43
N THR A 237 25.10 14.38 18.26
CA THR A 237 26.35 13.63 18.10
C THR A 237 27.27 13.85 19.28
N ILE A 238 27.78 12.77 19.83
CA ILE A 238 28.65 12.73 21.02
C ILE A 238 30.04 12.24 20.62
N LEU A 239 31.07 12.95 21.10
CA LEU A 239 32.48 12.54 20.91
C LEU A 239 32.83 11.42 21.90
N CYS A 240 33.28 10.30 21.39
CA CYS A 240 33.79 9.17 22.16
C CYS A 240 34.96 8.52 21.44
N GLN A 241 36.11 8.33 22.12
CA GLN A 241 37.34 7.80 21.53
C GLN A 241 37.80 8.50 20.23
N GLY A 242 37.69 9.80 20.14
CA GLY A 242 38.05 10.58 18.97
C GLY A 242 37.08 10.49 17.78
N PHE A 243 35.97 9.74 17.91
CA PHE A 243 34.92 9.60 16.89
C PHE A 243 33.60 10.16 17.36
N TYR A 244 32.79 10.66 16.40
CA TYR A 244 31.46 11.13 16.66
C TYR A 244 30.43 10.03 16.43
N PHE A 245 29.61 9.77 17.42
CA PHE A 245 28.49 8.82 17.38
C PHE A 245 27.17 9.57 17.51
N VAL A 246 26.14 9.08 16.86
CA VAL A 246 24.78 9.64 16.88
C VAL A 246 23.94 8.91 17.91
N ILE A 247 23.09 9.66 18.63
CA ILE A 247 22.11 9.09 19.56
C ILE A 247 20.98 8.42 18.78
N ALA A 248 20.88 7.11 18.92
CA ALA A 248 19.85 6.26 18.30
C ALA A 248 18.74 5.84 19.29
N GLU A 249 19.05 5.77 20.60
CA GLU A 249 18.07 5.53 21.65
C GLU A 249 18.36 6.43 22.84
N LYS A 250 17.29 6.93 23.48
CA LYS A 250 17.33 7.75 24.67
C LYS A 250 16.43 7.13 25.74
N GLU A 251 16.98 6.86 26.90
CA GLU A 251 16.26 6.49 28.11
C GLU A 251 16.45 7.56 29.17
N MET A 252 15.36 8.05 29.76
CA MET A 252 15.37 8.94 30.92
C MET A 252 14.75 8.18 32.09
N ALA A 253 15.43 8.12 33.21
CA ALA A 253 14.94 7.44 34.40
C ALA A 253 15.15 8.29 35.67
N LEU A 254 14.11 8.36 36.51
CA LEU A 254 14.23 8.96 37.86
C LEU A 254 14.75 7.91 38.83
N GLU A 255 16.03 7.96 39.17
CA GLU A 255 16.69 7.02 40.06
C GLU A 255 17.26 7.73 41.29
N ARG A 256 16.93 7.24 42.49
CA ARG A 256 17.40 7.83 43.79
C ARG A 256 17.15 9.32 43.85
N GLY A 257 16.04 9.79 43.29
CA GLY A 257 15.62 11.18 43.31
C GLY A 257 16.33 12.13 42.31
N LYS A 258 17.16 11.57 41.41
CA LYS A 258 17.83 12.31 40.33
C LYS A 258 17.49 11.74 38.98
N MET A 259 17.43 12.55 37.93
CA MET A 259 17.26 12.08 36.58
C MET A 259 18.61 11.59 36.06
N VAL A 260 18.56 10.37 35.52
CA VAL A 260 19.68 9.71 34.82
C VAL A 260 19.27 9.49 33.38
N PHE A 261 20.18 9.78 32.46
CA PHE A 261 20.00 9.59 31.05
C PHE A 261 20.92 8.49 30.56
N ARG A 262 20.37 7.54 29.84
CA ARG A 262 21.09 6.46 29.14
C ARG A 262 20.89 6.60 27.64
N TYR A 263 21.98 6.57 26.91
CA TYR A 263 21.96 6.71 25.45
C TYR A 263 22.62 5.50 24.80
N LYS A 264 21.98 5.01 23.74
CA LYS A 264 22.62 4.07 22.81
C LYS A 264 23.09 4.88 21.60
N LEU A 265 24.37 4.85 21.37
CA LEU A 265 25.06 5.62 20.34
C LEU A 265 25.48 4.68 19.22
N CYS A 266 25.39 5.10 17.96
CA CYS A 266 25.88 4.38 16.81
C CYS A 266 26.60 5.29 15.82
N LYS A 267 27.31 4.72 14.87
CA LYS A 267 27.74 5.48 13.70
C LYS A 267 26.54 5.89 12.85
N LYS A 268 26.63 7.01 12.15
CA LYS A 268 25.56 7.48 11.27
C LYS A 268 25.21 6.45 10.19
N GLU A 269 26.23 5.78 9.66
CA GLU A 269 26.13 4.71 8.66
C GLU A 269 25.48 3.42 9.23
N GLY A 270 25.49 3.27 10.55
CA GLY A 270 24.83 2.18 11.28
C GLY A 270 23.32 2.42 11.51
N ILE A 271 22.82 3.62 11.17
CA ILE A 271 21.38 3.91 11.20
C ILE A 271 20.81 3.56 9.83
N PHE A 272 20.40 2.33 9.70
CA PHE A 272 19.74 1.82 8.49
C PHE A 272 18.56 0.93 8.89
N THR A 273 17.68 0.71 7.93
CA THR A 273 16.53 -0.17 8.10
C THR A 273 16.53 -1.18 6.96
N ASN A 274 16.28 -2.45 7.27
CA ASN A 274 16.00 -3.44 6.24
C ASN A 274 14.71 -3.04 5.53
N ILE A 275 14.65 -3.30 4.22
CA ILE A 275 13.42 -3.04 3.47
C ILE A 275 12.32 -3.94 4.02
N TYR A 276 11.24 -3.32 4.48
CA TYR A 276 10.03 -4.01 4.88
C TYR A 276 9.07 -4.13 3.70
N TYR A 277 8.43 -5.27 3.59
CA TYR A 277 7.35 -5.52 2.64
C TYR A 277 6.10 -5.92 3.43
N ASN A 278 4.96 -5.62 2.86
CA ASN A 278 3.69 -6.10 3.42
C ASN A 278 3.45 -7.55 2.97
N THR A 279 3.64 -8.50 3.87
CA THR A 279 3.52 -9.94 3.58
C THR A 279 2.11 -10.35 3.14
N VAL A 280 1.07 -9.57 3.49
CA VAL A 280 -0.32 -9.79 3.07
C VAL A 280 -0.48 -9.65 1.55
N PHE A 281 0.42 -8.93 0.88
CA PHE A 281 0.38 -8.77 -0.57
C PHE A 281 0.61 -10.05 -1.35
N ARG A 282 1.37 -11.00 -0.83
CA ARG A 282 1.67 -12.25 -1.53
C ARG A 282 0.39 -13.05 -1.79
N GLY A 283 0.00 -13.19 -3.06
CA GLY A 283 -1.21 -13.89 -3.47
C GLY A 283 -2.51 -13.10 -3.34
N LEU A 284 -2.43 -11.83 -2.92
CA LEU A 284 -3.59 -10.96 -2.78
C LEU A 284 -4.21 -10.66 -4.14
N SER A 285 -5.55 -10.61 -4.16
CA SER A 285 -6.34 -10.14 -5.30
C SER A 285 -7.26 -9.00 -4.85
N ILE A 286 -7.14 -7.85 -5.49
CA ILE A 286 -7.96 -6.65 -5.22
C ILE A 286 -8.88 -6.43 -6.40
N ASP A 287 -10.18 -6.28 -6.14
CA ASP A 287 -11.16 -5.95 -7.18
C ASP A 287 -10.96 -4.52 -7.66
N GLY A 288 -11.23 -4.28 -8.94
CA GLY A 288 -11.16 -2.97 -9.53
C GLY A 288 -12.01 -2.83 -10.78
N LYS A 289 -12.15 -1.61 -11.27
CA LYS A 289 -12.90 -1.25 -12.46
C LYS A 289 -12.01 -0.57 -13.48
N VAL A 290 -12.05 -1.02 -14.72
CA VAL A 290 -11.23 -0.46 -15.80
C VAL A 290 -11.68 0.98 -16.10
N LEU A 291 -10.76 1.92 -16.04
CA LEU A 291 -10.97 3.33 -16.36
C LEU A 291 -10.47 3.67 -17.76
N ASP A 292 -9.37 3.05 -18.19
CA ASP A 292 -8.75 3.30 -19.50
C ASP A 292 -7.94 2.08 -19.95
N VAL A 293 -7.77 1.93 -21.27
CA VAL A 293 -7.09 0.78 -21.88
C VAL A 293 -6.10 1.30 -22.93
N LYS A 294 -4.87 0.85 -22.86
CA LYS A 294 -3.84 1.16 -23.82
C LYS A 294 -2.93 -0.04 -24.05
N GLU A 295 -2.88 -0.54 -25.29
CA GLU A 295 -2.07 -1.70 -25.64
C GLU A 295 -2.41 -2.90 -24.72
N ASP A 296 -1.47 -3.40 -23.96
CA ASP A 296 -1.63 -4.49 -22.97
C ASP A 296 -1.74 -4.00 -21.52
N CYS A 297 -1.97 -2.69 -21.33
CA CYS A 297 -2.05 -2.06 -20.02
C CYS A 297 -3.43 -1.48 -19.74
N LEU A 298 -3.80 -1.44 -18.47
CA LEU A 298 -5.07 -0.94 -17.96
C LEU A 298 -4.86 0.09 -16.86
N LYS A 299 -5.62 1.17 -16.88
CA LYS A 299 -5.84 2.02 -15.72
C LYS A 299 -7.05 1.51 -14.95
N VAL A 300 -6.91 1.35 -13.62
CA VAL A 300 -7.92 0.70 -12.81
C VAL A 300 -8.23 1.52 -11.56
N HIS A 301 -9.51 1.75 -11.30
CA HIS A 301 -10.00 2.19 -9.99
C HIS A 301 -10.10 0.96 -9.08
N LEU A 302 -9.20 0.86 -8.12
CA LEU A 302 -9.23 -0.23 -7.14
C LEU A 302 -10.37 -0.03 -6.13
N SER A 303 -11.02 -1.11 -5.73
CA SER A 303 -12.17 -1.09 -4.80
C SER A 303 -11.81 -0.59 -3.39
N ILE A 304 -10.52 -0.49 -3.08
CA ILE A 304 -9.99 0.01 -1.81
C ILE A 304 -9.94 1.54 -1.76
N ASP A 305 -10.10 2.22 -2.90
CA ASP A 305 -10.04 3.67 -3.02
C ASP A 305 -11.46 4.24 -3.15
N GLU A 306 -11.76 5.32 -2.44
CA GLU A 306 -13.04 6.01 -2.57
C GLU A 306 -13.18 6.69 -3.94
N LYS A 307 -12.10 7.28 -4.44
CA LYS A 307 -12.04 7.99 -5.72
C LYS A 307 -10.69 7.79 -6.39
N GLN A 308 -10.69 7.75 -7.71
CA GLN A 308 -9.47 7.68 -8.50
C GLN A 308 -9.60 8.56 -9.75
N GLU A 309 -8.69 9.53 -9.89
CA GLU A 309 -8.59 10.37 -11.09
C GLU A 309 -7.83 9.60 -12.19
N ILE A 310 -8.36 9.56 -13.40
CA ILE A 310 -7.80 8.81 -14.53
C ILE A 310 -6.37 9.24 -14.87
N GLU A 311 -6.09 10.55 -14.80
CA GLU A 311 -4.75 11.11 -15.10
C GLU A 311 -3.70 10.68 -14.08
N LYS A 312 -4.13 10.37 -12.86
CA LYS A 312 -3.26 9.94 -11.75
C LYS A 312 -3.24 8.44 -11.54
N CYS A 313 -3.89 7.66 -12.40
CA CYS A 313 -3.85 6.20 -12.36
C CYS A 313 -2.54 5.66 -12.92
N HIS A 314 -2.05 4.60 -12.28
CA HIS A 314 -0.98 3.75 -12.78
C HIS A 314 -1.47 2.87 -13.94
N TRP A 315 -0.59 2.60 -14.90
CA TRP A 315 -0.82 1.63 -15.97
C TRP A 315 -0.38 0.24 -15.52
N PHE A 316 -1.34 -0.58 -15.10
CA PHE A 316 -1.10 -1.98 -14.75
C PHE A 316 -1.06 -2.85 -16.00
N GLN A 317 -0.09 -3.74 -16.09
CA GLN A 317 -0.04 -4.73 -17.15
C GLN A 317 -1.20 -5.72 -16.99
N TYR A 318 -1.83 -6.07 -18.10
CA TYR A 318 -2.85 -7.13 -18.15
C TYR A 318 -2.22 -8.44 -18.62
N ASN A 319 -2.31 -9.46 -17.81
CA ASN A 319 -1.82 -10.79 -18.15
C ASN A 319 -2.94 -11.56 -18.86
N THR A 320 -2.94 -11.56 -20.20
CA THR A 320 -3.90 -12.30 -20.99
C THR A 320 -3.70 -13.82 -20.82
N PRO A 321 -4.76 -14.64 -20.91
CA PRO A 321 -4.65 -16.08 -20.71
C PRO A 321 -3.68 -16.78 -21.65
N TYR A 322 -3.53 -16.26 -22.87
CA TYR A 322 -2.61 -16.79 -23.87
C TYR A 322 -2.20 -15.71 -24.87
N THR A 323 -1.08 -15.08 -24.60
CA THR A 323 -0.42 -14.16 -25.55
C THR A 323 1.09 -14.42 -25.47
N THR A 324 1.74 -14.62 -26.61
CA THR A 324 3.17 -14.87 -26.71
C THR A 324 3.90 -13.66 -27.28
N GLU A 325 5.17 -13.52 -26.99
CA GLU A 325 6.03 -12.44 -27.51
C GLU A 325 6.10 -12.41 -29.06
N GLY A 326 5.79 -13.53 -29.72
CA GLY A 326 5.72 -13.65 -31.19
C GLY A 326 4.44 -13.15 -31.83
N GLN A 327 3.62 -12.37 -31.18
CA GLN A 327 2.31 -11.87 -31.64
C GLN A 327 1.31 -12.95 -32.03
N THR A 328 1.48 -14.17 -31.48
CA THR A 328 0.54 -15.27 -31.60
C THR A 328 -0.24 -15.46 -30.33
N GLY A 329 -1.46 -15.98 -30.42
CA GLY A 329 -2.28 -16.27 -29.25
C GLY A 329 -3.62 -15.55 -29.24
N PHE A 330 -4.18 -15.43 -28.05
CA PHE A 330 -5.50 -14.85 -27.83
C PHE A 330 -5.34 -13.45 -27.22
N TYR A 331 -5.34 -12.42 -28.05
CA TYR A 331 -5.33 -11.04 -27.60
C TYR A 331 -6.76 -10.59 -27.32
N VAL A 332 -7.14 -10.54 -26.05
CA VAL A 332 -8.46 -10.09 -25.59
C VAL A 332 -8.26 -9.16 -24.40
N MET A 333 -8.45 -7.88 -24.65
CA MET A 333 -8.34 -6.86 -23.63
C MET A 333 -9.68 -6.56 -22.99
N PRO A 334 -9.71 -6.33 -21.66
CA PRO A 334 -10.87 -5.78 -20.99
C PRO A 334 -11.25 -4.41 -21.57
N GLN A 335 -12.53 -4.06 -21.45
CA GLN A 335 -13.04 -2.78 -21.89
C GLN A 335 -13.23 -1.82 -20.73
N VAL A 336 -13.29 -0.53 -21.02
CA VAL A 336 -13.61 0.48 -20.00
C VAL A 336 -14.94 0.13 -19.34
N GLY A 337 -14.95 0.09 -18.01
CA GLY A 337 -16.10 -0.30 -17.21
C GLY A 337 -16.11 -1.77 -16.77
N ASP A 338 -15.26 -2.63 -17.33
CA ASP A 338 -15.16 -4.03 -16.89
C ASP A 338 -14.59 -4.14 -15.48
N SER A 339 -15.07 -5.15 -14.76
CA SER A 339 -14.53 -5.53 -13.45
C SER A 339 -13.35 -6.46 -13.62
N VAL A 340 -12.23 -6.11 -12.97
CA VAL A 340 -10.96 -6.85 -13.04
C VAL A 340 -10.40 -7.13 -11.66
N LYS A 341 -9.40 -8.01 -11.58
CA LYS A 341 -8.64 -8.28 -10.36
C LYS A 341 -7.16 -7.91 -10.54
N LEU A 342 -6.68 -7.01 -9.70
CA LEU A 342 -5.26 -6.78 -9.50
C LEU A 342 -4.72 -7.92 -8.63
N TYR A 343 -3.75 -8.65 -9.12
CA TYR A 343 -3.10 -9.76 -8.42
C TYR A 343 -1.64 -9.44 -8.12
N SER A 344 -1.22 -9.68 -6.89
CA SER A 344 0.18 -9.54 -6.49
C SER A 344 0.81 -10.92 -6.27
N PRO A 345 1.79 -11.33 -7.10
CA PRO A 345 2.47 -12.62 -6.95
C PRO A 345 3.47 -12.63 -5.79
N LYS A 346 3.95 -11.45 -5.37
CA LYS A 346 4.96 -11.26 -4.34
C LYS A 346 4.52 -10.21 -3.31
N GLU A 347 5.35 -9.95 -2.35
CA GLU A 347 5.15 -8.94 -1.31
C GLU A 347 5.40 -7.49 -1.82
N ASP A 348 6.10 -7.36 -2.95
CA ASP A 348 6.37 -6.09 -3.61
C ASP A 348 5.21 -5.73 -4.54
N GLU A 349 4.48 -4.68 -4.20
CA GLU A 349 3.34 -4.18 -4.94
C GLU A 349 3.67 -3.73 -6.38
N SER A 350 4.92 -3.40 -6.67
CA SER A 350 5.37 -3.05 -8.02
C SER A 350 5.31 -4.22 -9.01
N GLN A 351 5.20 -5.45 -8.50
CA GLN A 351 5.08 -6.68 -9.29
C GLN A 351 3.62 -7.05 -9.57
N ALA A 352 2.66 -6.25 -9.08
CA ALA A 352 1.25 -6.53 -9.25
C ALA A 352 0.79 -6.29 -10.70
N TYR A 353 -0.09 -7.16 -11.20
CA TYR A 353 -0.65 -7.08 -12.55
C TYR A 353 -2.13 -7.47 -12.57
N ILE A 354 -2.85 -7.08 -13.60
CA ILE A 354 -4.25 -7.47 -13.78
C ILE A 354 -4.30 -8.89 -14.33
N LYS A 355 -4.96 -9.78 -13.59
CA LYS A 355 -4.95 -11.22 -13.89
C LYS A 355 -6.22 -11.70 -14.62
N THR A 356 -7.39 -11.20 -14.24
CA THR A 356 -8.69 -11.73 -14.72
C THR A 356 -9.71 -10.61 -14.83
N VAL A 357 -10.68 -10.84 -15.74
CA VAL A 357 -11.94 -10.09 -15.80
C VAL A 357 -13.00 -10.89 -15.05
N ASN A 358 -13.77 -10.22 -14.19
CA ASN A 358 -14.83 -10.85 -13.41
C ASN A 358 -16.18 -10.22 -13.75
N ARG A 359 -17.23 -11.05 -13.73
CA ARG A 359 -18.60 -10.55 -13.71
C ARG A 359 -19.03 -10.39 -12.25
N THR A 360 -19.24 -9.15 -11.83
CA THR A 360 -19.66 -8.81 -10.46
C THR A 360 -21.10 -8.32 -10.38
N ASP A 361 -21.75 -8.06 -11.51
CA ASP A 361 -23.10 -7.49 -11.59
C ASP A 361 -24.23 -8.45 -11.22
N GLY A 362 -23.94 -9.75 -11.11
CA GLY A 362 -24.93 -10.77 -10.77
C GLY A 362 -26.04 -10.96 -11.82
N ASN A 363 -26.04 -10.18 -12.90
CA ASN A 363 -27.09 -10.24 -13.92
C ASN A 363 -26.93 -11.49 -14.78
N ILE A 364 -27.94 -12.36 -14.73
CA ILE A 364 -28.07 -13.49 -15.63
C ILE A 364 -28.65 -12.95 -16.94
N ASN A 365 -27.81 -12.72 -17.95
CA ASN A 365 -28.32 -12.42 -19.27
C ASN A 365 -28.59 -13.73 -20.06
N GLY A 366 -29.45 -13.65 -21.09
CA GLY A 366 -29.80 -14.84 -21.90
C GLY A 366 -28.61 -15.58 -22.49
N LYS A 367 -27.49 -14.87 -22.75
CA LYS A 367 -26.28 -15.44 -23.35
C LYS A 367 -25.47 -16.34 -22.41
N THR A 368 -25.61 -16.18 -21.10
CA THR A 368 -24.86 -16.99 -20.11
C THR A 368 -25.73 -17.99 -19.38
N LYS A 369 -27.02 -18.11 -19.75
CA LYS A 369 -27.97 -19.02 -19.15
C LYS A 369 -27.68 -20.48 -19.51
N ASP A 370 -27.28 -20.71 -20.74
CA ASP A 370 -26.91 -22.03 -21.23
C ASP A 370 -25.43 -22.29 -21.15
N VAL A 371 -25.01 -23.15 -20.24
CA VAL A 371 -23.61 -23.52 -20.01
C VAL A 371 -23.03 -24.42 -21.14
N ALA A 372 -23.86 -25.07 -21.95
CA ALA A 372 -23.42 -25.88 -23.08
C ALA A 372 -22.93 -24.96 -24.23
N THR A 373 -23.52 -23.81 -24.42
CA THR A 373 -23.16 -22.83 -25.46
C THR A 373 -21.96 -21.97 -25.04
N LYS A 374 -20.91 -21.95 -25.85
CA LYS A 374 -19.72 -21.11 -25.68
C LYS A 374 -19.81 -19.94 -26.64
N ARG A 375 -19.39 -18.75 -26.16
CA ARG A 375 -19.49 -17.50 -26.93
C ARG A 375 -18.21 -16.69 -26.82
N PHE A 376 -17.77 -16.17 -27.94
CA PHE A 376 -16.75 -15.14 -28.03
C PHE A 376 -17.36 -13.94 -28.74
N GLY A 377 -17.55 -12.83 -28.02
CA GLY A 377 -18.28 -11.68 -28.54
C GLY A 377 -17.63 -10.34 -28.18
N THR A 378 -17.98 -9.30 -28.94
CA THR A 378 -17.58 -7.93 -28.71
C THR A 378 -18.78 -7.04 -28.40
N ILE A 379 -18.54 -5.84 -27.82
CA ILE A 379 -19.60 -4.84 -27.60
C ILE A 379 -20.27 -4.40 -28.90
N HIS A 380 -19.58 -4.57 -30.04
CA HIS A 380 -20.09 -4.20 -31.34
C HIS A 380 -20.98 -5.32 -31.96
N LYS A 381 -21.47 -6.25 -31.13
CA LYS A 381 -22.39 -7.32 -31.52
C LYS A 381 -21.82 -8.23 -32.61
N ARG A 382 -20.52 -8.46 -32.56
CA ARG A 382 -19.87 -9.50 -33.38
C ARG A 382 -19.59 -10.67 -32.46
N GLU A 383 -20.05 -11.84 -32.89
CA GLU A 383 -19.98 -13.06 -32.07
C GLU A 383 -19.53 -14.28 -32.88
N MET A 384 -18.78 -15.13 -32.21
CA MET A 384 -18.63 -16.54 -32.55
C MET A 384 -19.34 -17.35 -31.47
N VAL A 385 -20.25 -18.22 -31.88
CA VAL A 385 -21.06 -19.03 -30.98
C VAL A 385 -20.82 -20.51 -31.29
N LEU A 386 -20.51 -21.27 -30.28
CA LEU A 386 -20.38 -22.73 -30.34
C LEU A 386 -21.50 -23.33 -29.49
N SER A 387 -22.56 -23.80 -30.13
CA SER A 387 -23.68 -24.49 -29.49
C SER A 387 -23.52 -26.00 -29.60
N PRO A 388 -24.33 -26.81 -28.92
CA PRO A 388 -24.30 -28.25 -29.08
C PRO A 388 -24.58 -28.75 -30.52
N THR A 389 -25.28 -27.97 -31.35
CA THR A 389 -25.74 -28.35 -32.68
C THR A 389 -25.33 -27.39 -33.79
N SER A 390 -24.65 -26.27 -33.45
CA SER A 390 -24.23 -25.29 -34.46
C SER A 390 -22.94 -24.57 -34.13
N ILE A 391 -22.27 -24.04 -35.14
CA ILE A 391 -21.21 -23.06 -35.09
C ILE A 391 -21.68 -21.83 -35.87
N ASP A 392 -21.73 -20.68 -35.20
CA ASP A 392 -22.21 -19.44 -35.78
C ASP A 392 -21.13 -18.37 -35.77
N PHE A 393 -20.93 -17.70 -36.89
CA PHE A 393 -20.20 -16.42 -36.99
C PHE A 393 -21.20 -15.33 -37.33
N ILE A 394 -21.40 -14.40 -36.38
CA ILE A 394 -22.43 -13.35 -36.47
C ILE A 394 -21.78 -11.99 -36.54
N ALA A 395 -22.17 -11.19 -37.51
CA ALA A 395 -21.76 -9.79 -37.64
C ALA A 395 -22.99 -8.88 -37.75
N ALA A 396 -22.88 -7.67 -37.17
CA ALA A 396 -23.87 -6.60 -37.33
C ALA A 396 -25.32 -7.04 -37.05
N GLU A 397 -25.59 -7.64 -35.89
CA GLU A 397 -26.96 -8.04 -35.47
C GLU A 397 -27.63 -8.99 -36.48
N GLU A 398 -26.91 -10.01 -36.91
CA GLU A 398 -27.35 -11.05 -37.85
C GLU A 398 -27.56 -10.58 -39.30
N LYS A 399 -27.24 -9.31 -39.63
CA LYS A 399 -27.27 -8.82 -41.02
C LYS A 399 -26.29 -9.57 -41.93
N SER A 400 -25.25 -10.13 -41.35
CA SER A 400 -24.33 -11.01 -42.04
C SER A 400 -23.96 -12.14 -41.08
N SER A 401 -24.13 -13.37 -41.50
CA SER A 401 -23.83 -14.55 -40.70
C SER A 401 -23.38 -15.74 -41.51
N MET A 402 -22.64 -16.62 -40.88
CA MET A 402 -22.35 -17.94 -41.33
C MET A 402 -22.80 -18.92 -40.22
N ASN A 403 -23.72 -19.79 -40.51
CA ASN A 403 -24.20 -20.83 -39.64
C ASN A 403 -23.83 -22.18 -40.21
N MET A 404 -23.25 -23.04 -39.43
CA MET A 404 -23.01 -24.47 -39.70
C MET A 404 -23.82 -25.26 -38.70
N ASN A 405 -24.85 -25.98 -39.16
CA ASN A 405 -25.80 -26.67 -38.33
C ASN A 405 -25.90 -28.17 -38.73
N ASP A 406 -26.00 -29.03 -37.74
CA ASP A 406 -26.02 -30.48 -37.96
C ASP A 406 -27.23 -30.96 -38.79
N CYS A 407 -28.36 -30.24 -38.74
CA CYS A 407 -29.59 -30.61 -39.45
C CYS A 407 -29.72 -29.89 -40.80
N ASP A 408 -29.39 -28.58 -40.86
CA ASP A 408 -29.68 -27.71 -42.00
C ASP A 408 -28.45 -27.46 -42.89
N GLY A 409 -27.29 -27.96 -42.46
CA GLY A 409 -26.02 -27.77 -43.17
C GLY A 409 -25.42 -26.37 -43.01
N ILE A 410 -24.90 -25.77 -44.08
CA ILE A 410 -24.21 -24.47 -44.03
C ILE A 410 -25.06 -23.40 -44.68
N THR A 411 -25.36 -22.34 -43.92
CA THR A 411 -26.09 -21.17 -44.40
C THR A 411 -25.18 -19.92 -44.34
N LEU A 412 -25.08 -19.21 -45.46
CA LEU A 412 -24.40 -17.90 -45.55
C LEU A 412 -25.45 -16.81 -45.81
N THR A 413 -25.54 -15.84 -44.93
CA THR A 413 -26.48 -14.70 -45.05
C THR A 413 -25.70 -13.40 -45.14
N GLY A 414 -26.04 -12.55 -46.07
CA GLY A 414 -25.49 -11.21 -46.22
C GLY A 414 -26.56 -10.25 -46.69
N SER A 415 -26.91 -9.25 -45.87
CA SER A 415 -27.95 -8.26 -46.19
C SER A 415 -27.57 -7.28 -47.32
N VAL A 416 -26.28 -7.08 -47.57
CA VAL A 416 -25.75 -6.21 -48.61
C VAL A 416 -25.25 -7.03 -49.83
N GLY A 417 -24.66 -8.18 -49.58
CA GLY A 417 -24.15 -9.06 -50.61
C GLY A 417 -23.13 -10.06 -50.09
N ILE A 418 -22.94 -11.11 -50.86
CA ILE A 418 -21.91 -12.12 -50.62
C ILE A 418 -21.00 -12.15 -51.86
N LYS A 419 -19.70 -12.00 -51.66
CA LYS A 419 -18.70 -12.03 -52.71
C LYS A 419 -17.73 -13.17 -52.47
N ILE A 420 -17.67 -14.11 -53.42
CA ILE A 420 -16.75 -15.23 -53.38
C ILE A 420 -15.75 -15.09 -54.53
N ASN A 421 -14.47 -15.01 -54.25
CA ASN A 421 -13.40 -14.87 -55.23
C ASN A 421 -12.43 -16.06 -55.11
N THR A 422 -11.99 -16.58 -56.23
CA THR A 422 -10.89 -17.53 -56.30
C THR A 422 -10.05 -17.24 -57.51
N GLU A 423 -8.75 -17.48 -57.47
CA GLU A 423 -7.81 -17.24 -58.56
C GLU A 423 -7.89 -18.32 -59.63
N ASN A 424 -8.24 -19.53 -59.23
CA ASN A 424 -8.20 -20.68 -60.14
C ASN A 424 -9.59 -21.25 -60.49
N LEU A 425 -10.14 -22.09 -59.64
CA LEU A 425 -11.36 -22.86 -59.93
C LEU A 425 -12.40 -22.67 -58.81
N MET A 426 -13.61 -22.35 -59.22
CA MET A 426 -14.81 -22.49 -58.37
C MET A 426 -15.69 -23.60 -58.97
N ARG A 427 -15.97 -24.62 -58.18
CA ARG A 427 -16.80 -25.77 -58.59
C ARG A 427 -17.97 -25.92 -57.64
N PHE A 428 -19.16 -26.02 -58.19
CA PHE A 428 -20.38 -26.41 -57.49
C PHE A 428 -20.78 -27.81 -57.93
N GLU A 429 -20.98 -28.73 -56.99
CA GLU A 429 -21.36 -30.09 -57.28
C GLU A 429 -22.39 -30.53 -56.23
N ALA A 430 -23.59 -30.83 -56.66
CA ALA A 430 -24.69 -31.32 -55.85
C ALA A 430 -25.69 -32.06 -56.71
N GLU A 431 -26.53 -32.90 -56.12
CA GLU A 431 -27.66 -33.55 -56.80
C GLU A 431 -28.62 -32.51 -57.43
N LYS A 432 -28.77 -31.33 -56.74
CA LYS A 432 -29.61 -30.25 -57.18
C LYS A 432 -28.97 -28.91 -56.87
N ILE A 433 -28.81 -28.00 -57.83
CA ILE A 433 -28.34 -26.64 -57.67
C ILE A 433 -29.47 -25.68 -58.05
N ILE A 434 -29.85 -24.77 -57.13
CA ILE A 434 -30.86 -23.73 -57.39
C ILE A 434 -30.15 -22.38 -57.30
N ILE A 435 -30.30 -21.57 -58.35
CA ILE A 435 -29.81 -20.17 -58.37
C ILE A 435 -31.02 -19.30 -58.63
N GLN A 436 -31.34 -18.37 -57.73
CA GLN A 436 -32.50 -17.49 -57.85
C GLN A 436 -32.07 -16.03 -57.69
N GLY A 437 -32.43 -15.22 -58.63
CA GLY A 437 -32.25 -13.77 -58.55
C GLY A 437 -33.61 -13.10 -58.68
N SER A 438 -33.82 -11.99 -57.95
CA SER A 438 -35.06 -11.19 -58.05
C SER A 438 -35.09 -10.23 -59.21
N ASP A 439 -33.94 -9.86 -59.76
CA ASP A 439 -33.79 -8.93 -60.92
C ASP A 439 -33.12 -9.65 -62.09
N ARG A 440 -31.88 -10.08 -61.93
CA ARG A 440 -31.16 -10.81 -63.00
C ARG A 440 -30.14 -11.79 -62.44
N ILE A 441 -29.81 -12.80 -63.24
CA ILE A 441 -28.67 -13.67 -63.06
C ILE A 441 -27.70 -13.45 -64.19
N MET A 442 -26.43 -13.17 -63.92
CA MET A 442 -25.39 -12.94 -64.93
C MET A 442 -24.20 -13.85 -64.71
N ALA A 443 -23.77 -14.52 -65.76
CA ALA A 443 -22.48 -15.19 -65.85
C ALA A 443 -21.68 -14.58 -67.00
N THR A 444 -20.52 -13.99 -66.68
CA THR A 444 -19.76 -13.15 -67.65
C THR A 444 -18.34 -13.65 -67.77
N THR A 445 -17.85 -13.75 -68.97
CA THR A 445 -16.43 -13.92 -69.29
C THR A 445 -16.00 -12.82 -70.27
N PRO A 446 -14.70 -12.59 -70.50
CA PRO A 446 -14.25 -11.60 -71.50
C PRO A 446 -14.78 -11.82 -72.94
N LYS A 447 -15.24 -13.04 -73.24
CA LYS A 447 -15.67 -13.42 -74.59
C LYS A 447 -17.16 -13.79 -74.68
N ALA A 448 -17.87 -13.98 -73.57
CA ALA A 448 -19.26 -14.42 -73.57
C ALA A 448 -20.00 -13.96 -72.32
N ASN A 449 -21.29 -13.64 -72.46
CA ASN A 449 -22.20 -13.31 -71.36
C ASN A 449 -23.43 -14.22 -71.44
N VAL A 450 -23.86 -14.72 -70.29
CA VAL A 450 -25.17 -15.36 -70.10
C VAL A 450 -25.93 -14.45 -69.16
N ILE A 451 -27.06 -13.89 -69.59
CA ILE A 451 -27.94 -13.01 -68.80
C ILE A 451 -29.31 -13.69 -68.80
N VAL A 452 -29.86 -13.83 -67.60
CA VAL A 452 -31.23 -14.34 -67.40
C VAL A 452 -31.97 -13.25 -66.63
N ASP A 453 -32.79 -12.49 -67.33
CA ASP A 453 -33.63 -11.39 -66.84
C ASP A 453 -35.13 -11.60 -67.08
N GLU A 454 -35.51 -12.63 -67.94
CA GLU A 454 -36.84 -13.13 -68.14
C GLU A 454 -36.81 -14.68 -68.09
N ILE A 455 -37.98 -15.32 -68.22
CA ILE A 455 -38.10 -16.79 -68.13
C ILE A 455 -37.35 -17.44 -69.29
N MET A 456 -36.27 -18.18 -68.99
CA MET A 456 -35.52 -19.00 -69.96
C MET A 456 -35.68 -20.46 -69.63
N HIS A 457 -36.31 -21.22 -70.51
CA HIS A 457 -36.47 -22.68 -70.35
C HIS A 457 -35.49 -23.39 -71.27
N PHE A 458 -34.51 -24.12 -70.67
CA PHE A 458 -33.72 -25.12 -71.39
C PHE A 458 -34.29 -26.50 -71.06
N LYS A 459 -34.84 -27.19 -72.07
CA LYS A 459 -35.17 -28.60 -71.95
C LYS A 459 -34.10 -29.40 -72.76
N ALA A 460 -33.55 -30.44 -72.12
CA ALA A 460 -32.73 -31.44 -72.77
C ALA A 460 -33.63 -32.39 -73.61
#